data_3c27c1e19ac04aa56d32ddab522a78a6
#
_entry.id   3c27c1e19ac04aa56d32ddab522a78a6
#
_cell.length_a   1.000
_cell.length_b   1.000
_cell.length_c   1.000
_cell.angle_alpha   90.00
_cell.angle_beta   90.00
_cell.angle_gamma   90.00
#
_symmetry.space_group_name_H-M   'P 1'
#
loop_
_entity.id
_entity.type
_entity.pdbx_description
1 polymer ?
#
loop_
_entity_poly.entity_id
_entity_poly.type
_entity_poly.pdbx_seq_one_letter_code
_entity_poly.pdbx_strand_id
1 'polypeptide(L)'
;MNFSLLLKPVSSACNLTCRYCYYRGEEPPAAGGGSVSPRMSAAVLEATVRAYMQTAQDVYTMVWHGGEPTLLPRSFFAQAVTLQKRCAARGARIANSIQTNGTRISDDLAAFMAHYRFLCGVSLDGPRQMHERFRRAGAGGGTHAAVLAGLARLSRAGVAVNILAVVSAANVGRPVETYRYLKSLGATHIQFVPCVEYDARHKLRAHAITGRQWGRFLVAVFEDWFRHDIGAVSVRLFESVMARLVHDIAIDCYNSAACNRYLVVEHNGDVFPCDFFVRPSHKLGNVLENAFEEMRGSEAYRNFAAGKQRWGAVCAACEFLPLCMGDCPKYRIPAENGAGRTSALCAGWKAFYGQTLGRFQRLADRLKPGVHADPR
;
A
#
# COMPACT_ATOMS: atom_id res chain seq x y z
N MET A 1 -6.65 -7.10 -18.87
CA MET A 1 -6.81 -7.02 -17.39
C MET A 1 -5.97 -5.86 -16.90
N ASN A 2 -6.60 -4.90 -16.22
CA ASN A 2 -5.95 -3.68 -15.73
C ASN A 2 -4.88 -3.98 -14.67
N PHE A 3 -3.81 -3.19 -14.67
CA PHE A 3 -2.77 -3.20 -13.65
C PHE A 3 -2.23 -1.79 -13.42
N SER A 4 -1.66 -1.56 -12.25
CA SER A 4 -1.02 -0.29 -11.90
C SER A 4 0.50 -0.45 -11.90
N LEU A 5 1.23 0.60 -12.23
CA LEU A 5 2.68 0.64 -12.04
C LEU A 5 3.02 1.26 -10.68
N LEU A 6 3.85 0.58 -9.92
CA LEU A 6 4.49 1.09 -8.72
C LEU A 6 5.93 1.42 -9.07
N LEU A 7 6.26 2.70 -9.08
CA LEU A 7 7.53 3.23 -9.56
C LEU A 7 8.44 3.58 -8.39
N LYS A 8 9.65 3.06 -8.38
CA LYS A 8 10.65 3.31 -7.34
C LYS A 8 11.81 4.14 -7.89
N PRO A 9 11.60 5.43 -8.12
CA PRO A 9 12.57 6.25 -8.85
C PRO A 9 13.86 6.52 -8.08
N VAL A 10 13.88 6.22 -6.77
CA VAL A 10 15.07 6.31 -5.91
C VAL A 10 15.37 4.99 -5.20
N SER A 11 14.78 3.87 -5.65
CA SER A 11 14.89 2.56 -5.01
C SER A 11 14.60 2.64 -3.51
N SER A 12 15.56 2.21 -2.66
CA SER A 12 15.46 2.24 -1.19
C SER A 12 15.96 3.53 -0.54
N ALA A 13 16.47 4.52 -1.32
CA ALA A 13 17.00 5.76 -0.77
C ALA A 13 15.93 6.56 -0.04
N CYS A 14 16.20 6.96 1.20
CA CYS A 14 15.28 7.67 2.07
C CYS A 14 16.03 8.57 3.04
N ASN A 15 15.43 9.71 3.38
CA ASN A 15 15.93 10.60 4.42
C ASN A 15 15.55 10.16 5.84
N LEU A 16 14.73 9.10 5.97
CA LEU A 16 14.37 8.50 7.26
C LEU A 16 15.03 7.12 7.46
N THR A 17 15.11 6.70 8.72
CA THR A 17 15.66 5.41 9.15
C THR A 17 14.64 4.63 9.99
N CYS A 18 13.42 4.47 9.46
CA CYS A 18 12.34 3.74 10.15
C CYS A 18 12.77 2.31 10.52
N ARG A 19 12.62 1.91 11.79
CA ARG A 19 13.09 0.61 12.28
C ARG A 19 12.38 -0.59 11.68
N TYR A 20 11.14 -0.42 11.25
CA TYR A 20 10.31 -1.46 10.64
C TYR A 20 10.30 -1.40 9.11
N CYS A 21 11.14 -0.56 8.50
CA CYS A 21 11.16 -0.41 7.05
C CYS A 21 11.64 -1.72 6.39
N TYR A 22 10.79 -2.31 5.55
CA TYR A 22 11.09 -3.57 4.85
C TYR A 22 12.22 -3.45 3.83
N TYR A 23 12.56 -2.22 3.39
CA TYR A 23 13.76 -1.96 2.58
C TYR A 23 15.08 -2.10 3.34
N ARG A 24 15.04 -2.20 4.67
CA ARG A 24 16.19 -2.33 5.55
C ARG A 24 16.33 -3.74 6.10
N GLY A 25 15.65 -4.73 5.52
CA GLY A 25 15.77 -6.14 5.87
C GLY A 25 17.16 -6.70 5.59
N GLU A 26 17.38 -7.96 5.97
CA GLU A 26 18.66 -8.66 5.80
C GLU A 26 19.08 -8.87 4.34
N GLU A 27 18.12 -8.83 3.43
CA GLU A 27 18.33 -8.74 1.98
C GLU A 27 17.81 -7.39 1.49
N PRO A 28 18.65 -6.34 1.46
CA PRO A 28 18.24 -5.10 0.81
C PRO A 28 17.90 -5.40 -0.65
N PRO A 29 16.91 -4.71 -1.25
CA PRO A 29 16.65 -4.81 -2.68
C PRO A 29 17.98 -4.63 -3.43
N ALA A 30 18.16 -5.31 -4.55
CA ALA A 30 19.36 -5.24 -5.38
C ALA A 30 19.60 -3.81 -5.92
N ALA A 31 19.89 -2.88 -5.03
CA ALA A 31 20.40 -1.56 -5.35
C ALA A 31 21.87 -1.74 -5.66
N GLY A 32 22.27 -1.48 -6.90
CA GLY A 32 23.65 -1.55 -7.32
C GLY A 32 24.54 -0.84 -6.31
N GLY A 33 25.58 -1.53 -5.84
CA GLY A 33 26.52 -1.07 -4.83
C GLY A 33 27.44 0.03 -5.32
N GLY A 34 26.87 1.24 -5.46
CA GLY A 34 27.59 2.46 -5.84
C GLY A 34 27.43 3.55 -4.79
N SER A 35 28.42 4.42 -4.65
CA SER A 35 28.45 5.54 -3.70
C SER A 35 27.42 6.66 -4.00
N VAL A 36 26.68 6.58 -5.11
CA VAL A 36 25.65 7.55 -5.51
C VAL A 36 24.28 6.97 -5.25
N SER A 37 23.41 7.72 -4.56
CA SER A 37 22.01 7.34 -4.36
C SER A 37 21.35 6.99 -5.69
N PRO A 38 20.73 5.80 -5.84
CA PRO A 38 20.11 5.37 -7.07
C PRO A 38 19.00 6.36 -7.49
N ARG A 39 19.01 6.76 -8.77
CA ARG A 39 17.99 7.64 -9.34
C ARG A 39 17.59 7.14 -10.72
N MET A 40 16.28 7.11 -10.96
CA MET A 40 15.75 6.80 -12.28
C MET A 40 16.21 7.83 -13.30
N SER A 41 16.85 7.37 -14.35
CA SER A 41 17.30 8.23 -15.45
C SER A 41 16.12 8.69 -16.31
N ALA A 42 16.32 9.77 -17.07
CA ALA A 42 15.31 10.25 -18.03
C ALA A 42 14.95 9.16 -19.06
N ALA A 43 15.93 8.36 -19.50
CA ALA A 43 15.72 7.26 -20.45
C ALA A 43 14.83 6.15 -19.88
N VAL A 44 15.07 5.72 -18.63
CA VAL A 44 14.25 4.72 -17.95
C VAL A 44 12.84 5.27 -17.70
N LEU A 45 12.71 6.52 -17.26
CA LEU A 45 11.40 7.17 -17.07
C LEU A 45 10.61 7.21 -18.38
N GLU A 46 11.24 7.65 -19.48
CA GLU A 46 10.59 7.73 -20.78
C GLU A 46 10.19 6.35 -21.31
N ALA A 47 11.08 5.35 -21.24
CA ALA A 47 10.78 3.99 -21.64
C ALA A 47 9.60 3.41 -20.83
N THR A 48 9.62 3.61 -19.51
CA THR A 48 8.54 3.14 -18.61
C THR A 48 7.21 3.76 -18.98
N VAL A 49 7.14 5.08 -19.11
CA VAL A 49 5.90 5.79 -19.44
C VAL A 49 5.40 5.38 -20.80
N ARG A 50 6.26 5.36 -21.83
CA ARG A 50 5.91 4.96 -23.18
C ARG A 50 5.37 3.53 -23.24
N ALA A 51 6.09 2.57 -22.66
CA ALA A 51 5.66 1.17 -22.65
C ALA A 51 4.33 0.99 -21.93
N TYR A 52 4.11 1.69 -20.79
CA TYR A 52 2.84 1.60 -20.07
C TYR A 52 1.67 2.21 -20.84
N MET A 53 1.86 3.35 -21.48
CA MET A 53 0.82 4.01 -22.30
C MET A 53 0.45 3.23 -23.56
N GLN A 54 1.27 2.27 -23.99
CA GLN A 54 0.98 1.36 -25.10
C GLN A 54 0.10 0.17 -24.65
N THR A 55 -0.04 -0.09 -23.35
CA THR A 55 -0.92 -1.15 -22.84
C THR A 55 -2.39 -0.72 -22.89
N ALA A 56 -3.33 -1.67 -22.80
CA ALA A 56 -4.76 -1.38 -22.71
C ALA A 56 -5.19 -1.27 -21.24
N GLN A 57 -5.47 -0.05 -20.78
CA GLN A 57 -5.93 0.22 -19.40
C GLN A 57 -7.19 1.11 -19.42
N ASP A 58 -8.16 0.84 -18.54
CA ASP A 58 -9.28 1.76 -18.31
C ASP A 58 -8.81 3.07 -17.65
N VAL A 59 -7.84 2.94 -16.75
CA VAL A 59 -7.13 4.05 -16.10
C VAL A 59 -5.67 3.68 -15.95
N TYR A 60 -4.79 4.50 -16.50
CA TYR A 60 -3.35 4.35 -16.35
C TYR A 60 -2.92 4.87 -14.98
N THR A 61 -2.69 3.99 -14.02
CA THR A 61 -2.35 4.36 -12.66
C THR A 61 -0.86 4.21 -12.41
N MET A 62 -0.20 5.32 -12.07
CA MET A 62 1.21 5.38 -11.67
C MET A 62 1.33 5.77 -10.21
N VAL A 63 1.95 4.90 -9.41
CA VAL A 63 2.15 5.08 -7.97
C VAL A 63 3.64 5.33 -7.73
N TRP A 64 4.01 6.55 -7.39
CA TRP A 64 5.38 6.93 -7.04
C TRP A 64 5.67 6.50 -5.61
N HIS A 65 6.63 5.61 -5.45
CA HIS A 65 6.92 4.91 -4.19
C HIS A 65 8.43 4.67 -4.02
N GLY A 66 8.80 3.74 -3.17
CA GLY A 66 10.18 3.36 -2.89
C GLY A 66 10.61 3.81 -1.51
N GLY A 67 11.85 4.25 -1.36
CA GLY A 67 12.35 4.84 -0.12
C GLY A 67 11.62 6.14 0.20
N GLU A 68 12.05 7.24 -0.42
CA GLU A 68 11.30 8.51 -0.36
C GLU A 68 11.32 9.21 -1.73
N PRO A 69 10.23 9.15 -2.50
CA PRO A 69 10.19 9.72 -3.84
C PRO A 69 10.39 11.24 -3.86
N THR A 70 10.04 11.96 -2.79
CA THR A 70 10.26 13.42 -2.71
C THR A 70 11.72 13.83 -2.47
N LEU A 71 12.66 12.89 -2.48
CA LEU A 71 14.09 13.18 -2.67
C LEU A 71 14.39 13.68 -4.09
N LEU A 72 13.51 13.36 -5.04
CA LEU A 72 13.57 13.91 -6.39
C LEU A 72 12.93 15.30 -6.43
N PRO A 73 13.45 16.21 -7.28
CA PRO A 73 12.89 17.53 -7.41
C PRO A 73 11.54 17.49 -8.15
N ARG A 74 10.72 18.54 -7.99
CA ARG A 74 9.43 18.69 -8.69
C ARG A 74 9.57 18.52 -10.21
N SER A 75 10.71 18.97 -10.80
CA SER A 75 10.99 18.85 -12.22
C SER A 75 10.95 17.41 -12.74
N PHE A 76 11.34 16.43 -11.92
CA PHE A 76 11.21 15.00 -12.26
C PHE A 76 9.73 14.61 -12.47
N PHE A 77 8.87 14.99 -11.56
CA PHE A 77 7.43 14.68 -11.68
C PHE A 77 6.78 15.47 -12.82
N ALA A 78 7.24 16.70 -13.08
CA ALA A 78 6.79 17.49 -14.23
C ALA A 78 7.18 16.81 -15.55
N GLN A 79 8.41 16.28 -15.65
CA GLN A 79 8.85 15.51 -16.81
C GLN A 79 7.97 14.24 -16.97
N ALA A 80 7.68 13.53 -15.89
CA ALA A 80 6.80 12.34 -15.94
C ALA A 80 5.41 12.69 -16.50
N VAL A 81 4.79 13.76 -16.01
CA VAL A 81 3.47 14.21 -16.51
C VAL A 81 3.54 14.67 -17.96
N THR A 82 4.62 15.34 -18.37
CA THR A 82 4.82 15.73 -19.78
C THR A 82 4.91 14.49 -20.69
N LEU A 83 5.67 13.47 -20.25
CA LEU A 83 5.77 12.19 -20.96
C LEU A 83 4.42 11.48 -21.05
N GLN A 84 3.67 11.43 -19.93
CA GLN A 84 2.33 10.86 -19.89
C GLN A 84 1.41 11.52 -20.93
N LYS A 85 1.38 12.85 -20.97
CA LYS A 85 0.56 13.62 -21.93
C LYS A 85 0.98 13.36 -23.38
N ARG A 86 2.29 13.26 -23.64
CA ARG A 86 2.85 13.02 -24.98
C ARG A 86 2.56 11.61 -25.49
N CYS A 87 2.60 10.61 -24.61
CA CYS A 87 2.45 9.20 -24.97
C CYS A 87 1.01 8.69 -24.88
N ALA A 88 0.11 9.43 -24.22
CA ALA A 88 -1.27 9.02 -24.03
C ALA A 88 -2.09 9.10 -25.31
N ALA A 89 -2.90 8.09 -25.59
CA ALA A 89 -3.94 8.16 -26.61
C ALA A 89 -4.99 9.21 -26.23
N ARG A 90 -5.71 9.75 -27.23
CA ARG A 90 -6.78 10.72 -27.01
C ARG A 90 -7.85 10.13 -26.09
N GLY A 91 -8.18 10.82 -25.01
CA GLY A 91 -9.18 10.39 -24.04
C GLY A 91 -8.67 9.43 -22.97
N ALA A 92 -7.38 9.08 -22.96
CA ALA A 92 -6.79 8.25 -21.92
C ALA A 92 -6.94 8.88 -20.53
N ARG A 93 -7.39 8.08 -19.57
CA ARG A 93 -7.53 8.48 -18.16
C ARG A 93 -6.25 8.13 -17.42
N ILE A 94 -5.59 9.13 -16.85
CA ILE A 94 -4.32 8.94 -16.14
C ILE A 94 -4.50 9.35 -14.68
N ALA A 95 -4.07 8.49 -13.74
CA ALA A 95 -4.07 8.74 -12.32
C ALA A 95 -2.64 8.65 -11.77
N ASN A 96 -2.21 9.69 -11.07
CA ASN A 96 -0.94 9.69 -10.34
C ASN A 96 -1.20 9.66 -8.85
N SER A 97 -0.46 8.83 -8.13
CA SER A 97 -0.41 8.86 -6.67
C SER A 97 1.04 8.81 -6.19
N ILE A 98 1.29 9.35 -5.02
CA ILE A 98 2.61 9.33 -4.39
C ILE A 98 2.48 8.85 -2.96
N GLN A 99 3.33 7.90 -2.56
CA GLN A 99 3.46 7.48 -1.17
C GLN A 99 4.73 8.11 -0.59
N THR A 100 4.58 8.96 0.39
CA THR A 100 5.67 9.74 0.97
C THR A 100 5.68 9.68 2.50
N ASN A 101 6.85 9.89 3.09
CA ASN A 101 6.97 10.14 4.52
C ASN A 101 6.50 11.56 4.93
N GLY A 102 6.17 12.43 3.98
CA GLY A 102 5.61 13.76 4.21
C GLY A 102 6.57 14.83 4.70
N THR A 103 7.84 14.50 5.00
CA THR A 103 8.77 15.44 5.64
C THR A 103 9.38 16.48 4.69
N ARG A 104 9.25 16.26 3.36
CA ARG A 104 9.87 17.09 2.32
C ARG A 104 8.87 17.76 1.38
N ILE A 105 7.62 17.84 1.78
CA ILE A 105 6.59 18.53 0.98
C ILE A 105 6.83 20.05 1.06
N SER A 106 7.16 20.68 -0.08
CA SER A 106 7.22 22.13 -0.26
C SER A 106 5.88 22.66 -0.77
N ASP A 107 5.66 23.97 -0.64
CA ASP A 107 4.45 24.60 -1.19
C ASP A 107 4.40 24.47 -2.72
N ASP A 108 5.54 24.58 -3.43
CA ASP A 108 5.64 24.38 -4.89
C ASP A 108 5.28 22.94 -5.29
N LEU A 109 5.76 21.93 -4.54
CA LEU A 109 5.41 20.53 -4.80
C LEU A 109 3.94 20.25 -4.50
N ALA A 110 3.38 20.82 -3.42
CA ALA A 110 1.97 20.69 -3.08
C ALA A 110 1.06 21.32 -4.14
N ALA A 111 1.40 22.53 -4.62
CA ALA A 111 0.68 23.18 -5.72
C ALA A 111 0.72 22.37 -7.02
N PHE A 112 1.88 21.77 -7.35
CA PHE A 112 2.01 20.87 -8.48
C PHE A 112 1.11 19.63 -8.35
N MET A 113 1.13 18.98 -7.18
CA MET A 113 0.29 17.82 -6.91
C MET A 113 -1.20 18.14 -7.01
N ALA A 114 -1.62 19.30 -6.51
CA ALA A 114 -3.01 19.78 -6.62
C ALA A 114 -3.40 20.00 -8.09
N HIS A 115 -2.57 20.71 -8.85
CA HIS A 115 -2.82 21.02 -10.26
C HIS A 115 -3.02 19.75 -11.11
N TYR A 116 -2.20 18.71 -10.86
CA TYR A 116 -2.28 17.44 -11.59
C TYR A 116 -3.10 16.38 -10.86
N ARG A 117 -3.85 16.74 -9.82
CA ARG A 117 -4.77 15.88 -9.06
C ARG A 117 -4.09 14.59 -8.57
N PHE A 118 -2.88 14.70 -8.03
CA PHE A 118 -2.23 13.58 -7.37
C PHE A 118 -3.00 13.16 -6.12
N LEU A 119 -3.11 11.85 -5.90
CA LEU A 119 -3.45 11.31 -4.58
C LEU A 119 -2.18 11.17 -3.76
N CYS A 120 -2.10 11.80 -2.61
CA CYS A 120 -0.93 11.76 -1.75
C CYS A 120 -1.16 10.85 -0.54
N GLY A 121 -0.50 9.70 -0.51
CA GLY A 121 -0.39 8.87 0.68
C GLY A 121 0.69 9.41 1.61
N VAL A 122 0.31 9.82 2.83
CA VAL A 122 1.25 10.33 3.82
C VAL A 122 1.40 9.35 4.98
N SER A 123 2.64 9.01 5.28
CA SER A 123 2.94 8.06 6.36
C SER A 123 2.93 8.73 7.73
N LEU A 124 1.94 8.39 8.58
CA LEU A 124 1.84 8.90 9.96
C LEU A 124 1.23 7.83 10.88
N ASP A 125 1.97 7.38 11.89
CA ASP A 125 1.60 6.22 12.71
C ASP A 125 0.78 6.58 13.98
N GLY A 126 0.40 7.83 14.16
CA GLY A 126 -0.35 8.32 15.32
C GLY A 126 0.31 9.51 16.00
N PRO A 127 -0.01 9.80 17.29
CA PRO A 127 0.61 10.85 18.08
C PRO A 127 2.14 10.78 18.09
N ARG A 128 2.78 11.90 18.39
CA ARG A 128 4.24 12.07 18.33
C ARG A 128 5.01 10.93 18.96
N GLN A 129 4.65 10.50 20.18
CA GLN A 129 5.36 9.44 20.90
C GLN A 129 5.29 8.08 20.18
N MET A 130 4.14 7.77 19.56
CA MET A 130 3.96 6.54 18.78
C MET A 130 4.73 6.61 17.46
N HIS A 131 4.60 7.70 16.74
CA HIS A 131 5.23 7.91 15.45
C HIS A 131 6.76 7.88 15.57
N GLU A 132 7.33 8.69 16.46
CA GLU A 132 8.78 8.86 16.62
C GLU A 132 9.48 7.69 17.31
N ARG A 133 8.72 6.72 17.83
CA ARG A 133 9.33 5.50 18.38
C ARG A 133 10.08 4.72 17.30
N PHE A 134 9.55 4.70 16.07
CA PHE A 134 10.13 3.93 14.98
C PHE A 134 10.38 4.72 13.70
N ARG A 135 9.73 5.88 13.48
CA ARG A 135 9.99 6.76 12.35
C ARG A 135 10.91 7.90 12.76
N ARG A 136 12.20 7.76 12.46
CA ARG A 136 13.22 8.75 12.81
C ARG A 136 13.98 9.23 11.57
N ALA A 137 14.50 10.44 11.63
CA ALA A 137 15.43 10.96 10.65
C ALA A 137 16.77 10.19 10.71
N GLY A 138 17.55 10.26 9.64
CA GLY A 138 18.85 9.56 9.56
C GLY A 138 19.81 9.91 10.70
N ALA A 139 19.76 11.14 11.22
CA ALA A 139 20.51 11.60 12.39
C ALA A 139 19.83 11.29 13.75
N GLY A 140 18.76 10.48 13.77
CA GLY A 140 18.05 10.10 15.01
C GLY A 140 17.02 11.09 15.51
N GLY A 141 16.82 12.23 14.83
CA GLY A 141 15.81 13.23 15.17
C GLY A 141 14.37 12.78 14.98
N GLY A 142 13.43 13.45 15.68
CA GLY A 142 12.00 13.26 15.50
C GLY A 142 11.53 13.78 14.14
N THR A 143 10.48 13.17 13.60
CA THR A 143 9.96 13.51 12.25
C THR A 143 8.51 13.95 12.26
N HIS A 144 7.79 13.76 13.37
CA HIS A 144 6.36 14.03 13.49
C HIS A 144 5.97 15.47 13.12
N ALA A 145 6.68 16.48 13.66
CA ALA A 145 6.41 17.89 13.35
C ALA A 145 6.60 18.21 11.86
N ALA A 146 7.62 17.64 11.22
CA ALA A 146 7.87 17.83 9.79
C ALA A 146 6.76 17.20 8.94
N VAL A 147 6.23 16.02 9.34
CA VAL A 147 5.09 15.38 8.67
C VAL A 147 3.83 16.24 8.80
N LEU A 148 3.54 16.78 9.99
CA LEU A 148 2.38 17.66 10.17
C LEU A 148 2.50 18.95 9.33
N ALA A 149 3.70 19.53 9.23
CA ALA A 149 3.93 20.67 8.34
C ALA A 149 3.70 20.32 6.87
N GLY A 150 4.11 19.11 6.44
CA GLY A 150 3.84 18.59 5.09
C GLY A 150 2.34 18.41 4.85
N LEU A 151 1.63 17.79 5.77
CA LEU A 151 0.17 17.62 5.70
C LEU A 151 -0.55 18.97 5.61
N ALA A 152 -0.14 19.96 6.41
CA ALA A 152 -0.72 21.30 6.35
C ALA A 152 -0.53 21.98 4.98
N ARG A 153 0.63 21.78 4.32
CA ARG A 153 0.87 22.29 2.95
C ARG A 153 -0.01 21.60 1.92
N LEU A 154 -0.13 20.26 1.99
CA LEU A 154 -1.00 19.50 1.09
C LEU A 154 -2.46 19.91 1.25
N SER A 155 -2.94 20.07 2.48
CA SER A 155 -4.30 20.51 2.79
C SER A 155 -4.59 21.91 2.25
N ARG A 156 -3.69 22.88 2.50
CA ARG A 156 -3.84 24.26 1.95
C ARG A 156 -3.87 24.30 0.43
N ALA A 157 -3.12 23.40 -0.23
CA ALA A 157 -3.12 23.31 -1.68
C ALA A 157 -4.32 22.53 -2.24
N GLY A 158 -5.17 21.91 -1.40
CA GLY A 158 -6.32 21.11 -1.83
C GLY A 158 -5.94 19.75 -2.41
N VAL A 159 -4.79 19.19 -2.03
CA VAL A 159 -4.38 17.84 -2.47
C VAL A 159 -5.19 16.78 -1.73
N ALA A 160 -5.71 15.80 -2.46
CA ALA A 160 -6.35 14.62 -1.87
C ALA A 160 -5.30 13.80 -1.08
N VAL A 161 -5.56 13.58 0.21
CA VAL A 161 -4.63 12.88 1.11
C VAL A 161 -5.26 11.62 1.67
N ASN A 162 -4.49 10.52 1.65
CA ASN A 162 -4.73 9.30 2.43
C ASN A 162 -3.63 9.17 3.48
N ILE A 163 -3.98 9.03 4.76
CA ILE A 163 -2.98 8.74 5.80
C ILE A 163 -2.75 7.23 5.88
N LEU A 164 -1.49 6.83 5.69
CA LEU A 164 -1.05 5.44 5.89
C LEU A 164 -0.36 5.31 7.25
N ALA A 165 -0.95 4.53 8.16
CA ALA A 165 -0.40 4.24 9.47
C ALA A 165 0.08 2.79 9.56
N VAL A 166 1.36 2.59 9.86
CA VAL A 166 1.89 1.27 10.18
C VAL A 166 1.51 0.93 11.61
N VAL A 167 0.76 -0.17 11.78
CA VAL A 167 0.41 -0.71 13.09
C VAL A 167 1.53 -1.60 13.58
N SER A 168 2.24 -1.11 14.57
CA SER A 168 3.45 -1.71 15.14
C SER A 168 3.35 -1.81 16.66
N ALA A 169 4.36 -2.31 17.32
CA ALA A 169 4.43 -2.32 18.79
C ALA A 169 4.33 -0.91 19.43
N ALA A 170 4.43 0.17 18.63
CA ALA A 170 4.31 1.54 19.13
C ALA A 170 2.84 1.96 19.37
N ASN A 171 1.90 1.48 18.55
CA ASN A 171 0.51 1.97 18.53
C ASN A 171 -0.54 0.84 18.64
N VAL A 172 -0.17 -0.43 18.46
CA VAL A 172 -1.14 -1.55 18.47
C VAL A 172 -1.92 -1.65 19.77
N GLY A 173 -1.39 -1.23 20.91
CA GLY A 173 -2.05 -1.19 22.22
C GLY A 173 -3.00 -0.01 22.43
N ARG A 174 -3.04 0.95 21.48
CA ARG A 174 -3.82 2.20 21.57
C ARG A 174 -4.62 2.46 20.29
N PRO A 175 -5.48 1.53 19.85
CA PRO A 175 -6.16 1.61 18.55
C PRO A 175 -7.05 2.84 18.40
N VAL A 176 -7.91 3.11 19.37
CA VAL A 176 -8.87 4.23 19.35
C VAL A 176 -8.14 5.58 19.42
N GLU A 177 -7.12 5.68 20.28
CA GLU A 177 -6.28 6.89 20.37
C GLU A 177 -5.60 7.16 19.01
N THR A 178 -5.01 6.14 18.40
CA THR A 178 -4.38 6.25 17.08
C THR A 178 -5.39 6.72 16.02
N TYR A 179 -6.54 6.06 15.94
CA TYR A 179 -7.58 6.39 14.96
C TYR A 179 -8.11 7.81 15.14
N ARG A 180 -8.52 8.18 16.37
CA ARG A 180 -9.07 9.50 16.67
C ARG A 180 -8.05 10.60 16.46
N TYR A 181 -6.76 10.36 16.77
CA TYR A 181 -5.70 11.30 16.49
C TYR A 181 -5.56 11.60 15.00
N LEU A 182 -5.49 10.56 14.15
CA LEU A 182 -5.41 10.75 12.70
C LEU A 182 -6.61 11.53 12.18
N LYS A 183 -7.80 11.24 12.69
CA LYS A 183 -9.05 11.94 12.38
C LYS A 183 -9.02 13.41 12.79
N SER A 184 -8.46 13.74 13.97
CA SER A 184 -8.34 15.11 14.46
C SER A 184 -7.45 16.00 13.59
N LEU A 185 -6.63 15.41 12.71
CA LEU A 185 -5.83 16.12 11.71
C LEU A 185 -6.60 16.39 10.40
N GLY A 186 -7.91 16.11 10.36
CA GLY A 186 -8.73 16.25 9.16
C GLY A 186 -8.65 15.08 8.19
N ALA A 187 -8.07 13.94 8.59
CA ALA A 187 -8.00 12.77 7.74
C ALA A 187 -9.39 12.16 7.51
N THR A 188 -9.82 12.16 6.25
CA THR A 188 -11.04 11.48 5.78
C THR A 188 -10.75 10.11 5.18
N HIS A 189 -9.50 9.80 4.85
CA HIS A 189 -9.07 8.51 4.31
C HIS A 189 -7.87 7.99 5.10
N ILE A 190 -8.01 6.80 5.68
CA ILE A 190 -7.01 6.19 6.56
C ILE A 190 -6.78 4.75 6.13
N GLN A 191 -5.50 4.37 6.01
CA GLN A 191 -5.09 3.00 5.76
C GLN A 191 -4.19 2.49 6.88
N PHE A 192 -4.59 1.42 7.54
CA PHE A 192 -3.77 0.72 8.51
C PHE A 192 -3.05 -0.47 7.85
N VAL A 193 -1.74 -0.56 8.08
CA VAL A 193 -0.89 -1.62 7.53
C VAL A 193 -0.21 -2.36 8.68
N PRO A 194 -0.39 -3.68 8.83
CA PRO A 194 0.22 -4.41 9.93
C PRO A 194 1.74 -4.54 9.73
N CYS A 195 2.50 -4.28 10.77
CA CYS A 195 3.93 -4.55 10.81
C CYS A 195 4.18 -6.00 11.20
N VAL A 196 4.53 -6.84 10.23
CA VAL A 196 4.86 -8.27 10.46
C VAL A 196 6.25 -8.52 9.89
N GLU A 197 7.22 -8.55 10.76
CA GLU A 197 8.63 -8.75 10.41
C GLU A 197 9.24 -9.80 11.32
N TYR A 198 10.01 -10.73 10.75
CA TYR A 198 10.72 -11.78 11.43
C TYR A 198 12.24 -11.57 11.24
N ASP A 199 13.02 -12.03 12.19
CA ASP A 199 14.48 -12.16 12.05
C ASP A 199 14.85 -13.45 11.30
N ALA A 200 16.16 -13.65 11.04
CA ALA A 200 16.68 -14.84 10.36
C ALA A 200 16.38 -16.16 11.09
N ARG A 201 16.06 -16.10 12.40
CA ARG A 201 15.66 -17.25 13.21
C ARG A 201 14.16 -17.45 13.26
N HIS A 202 13.40 -16.79 12.36
CA HIS A 202 11.93 -16.78 12.34
C HIS A 202 11.26 -16.28 13.63
N LYS A 203 11.97 -15.52 14.46
CA LYS A 203 11.41 -14.87 15.65
C LYS A 203 10.82 -13.51 15.26
N LEU A 204 9.62 -13.23 15.78
CA LEU A 204 8.96 -11.93 15.54
C LEU A 204 9.82 -10.79 16.10
N ARG A 205 10.14 -9.79 15.28
CA ARG A 205 10.94 -8.63 15.69
C ARG A 205 10.21 -7.78 16.72
N ALA A 206 10.92 -7.13 17.61
CA ALA A 206 10.37 -6.34 18.73
C ALA A 206 9.43 -5.19 18.31
N HIS A 207 9.53 -4.71 17.08
CA HIS A 207 8.65 -3.68 16.54
C HIS A 207 7.41 -4.24 15.82
N ALA A 208 7.39 -5.53 15.53
CA ALA A 208 6.29 -6.20 14.84
C ALA A 208 5.15 -6.58 15.80
N ILE A 209 4.02 -6.97 15.23
CA ILE A 209 2.80 -7.33 15.96
C ILE A 209 2.36 -8.76 15.65
N THR A 210 1.65 -9.37 16.60
CA THR A 210 1.02 -10.68 16.41
C THR A 210 -0.36 -10.55 15.74
N GLY A 211 -0.84 -11.65 15.16
CA GLY A 211 -2.20 -11.69 14.60
C GLY A 211 -3.28 -11.35 15.61
N ARG A 212 -3.17 -11.81 16.87
CA ARG A 212 -4.12 -11.46 17.91
C ARG A 212 -4.16 -9.96 18.24
N GLN A 213 -2.99 -9.30 18.23
CA GLN A 213 -2.89 -7.85 18.43
C GLN A 213 -3.55 -7.12 17.25
N TRP A 214 -3.29 -7.57 16.02
CA TRP A 214 -3.91 -7.03 14.81
C TRP A 214 -5.45 -7.08 14.87
N GLY A 215 -6.01 -8.26 15.19
CA GLY A 215 -7.46 -8.42 15.29
C GLY A 215 -8.09 -7.50 16.34
N ARG A 216 -7.48 -7.42 17.54
CA ARG A 216 -7.95 -6.50 18.59
C ARG A 216 -7.88 -5.03 18.16
N PHE A 217 -6.82 -4.65 17.48
CA PHE A 217 -6.67 -3.29 16.93
C PHE A 217 -7.80 -2.98 15.96
N LEU A 218 -8.03 -3.85 14.97
CA LEU A 218 -9.07 -3.65 13.96
C LEU A 218 -10.47 -3.60 14.54
N VAL A 219 -10.79 -4.49 15.48
CA VAL A 219 -12.11 -4.50 16.16
C VAL A 219 -12.34 -3.21 16.91
N ALA A 220 -11.36 -2.74 17.68
CA ALA A 220 -11.51 -1.50 18.43
C ALA A 220 -11.64 -0.25 17.53
N VAL A 221 -10.90 -0.18 16.42
CA VAL A 221 -11.08 0.89 15.42
C VAL A 221 -12.44 0.79 14.74
N PHE A 222 -12.89 -0.42 14.40
CA PHE A 222 -14.20 -0.65 13.81
C PHE A 222 -15.34 -0.20 14.73
N GLU A 223 -15.26 -0.51 16.03
CA GLU A 223 -16.26 -0.09 17.02
C GLU A 223 -16.41 1.44 17.08
N ASP A 224 -15.31 2.17 17.08
CA ASP A 224 -15.30 3.63 17.11
C ASP A 224 -15.82 4.21 15.78
N TRP A 225 -15.34 3.69 14.66
CA TRP A 225 -15.76 4.09 13.31
C TRP A 225 -17.25 3.81 13.07
N PHE A 226 -17.73 2.64 13.47
CA PHE A 226 -19.11 2.24 13.24
C PHE A 226 -20.12 3.11 14.00
N ARG A 227 -19.72 3.64 15.17
CA ARG A 227 -20.57 4.52 15.98
C ARG A 227 -20.60 5.95 15.52
N HIS A 228 -19.51 6.44 14.92
CA HIS A 228 -19.35 7.88 14.75
C HIS A 228 -19.04 8.33 13.32
N ASP A 229 -18.53 7.45 12.44
CA ASP A 229 -17.82 7.90 11.25
C ASP A 229 -18.24 7.22 9.96
N ILE A 230 -19.32 6.40 9.96
CA ILE A 230 -19.86 5.79 8.74
C ILE A 230 -20.22 6.90 7.74
N GLY A 231 -19.68 6.81 6.52
CA GLY A 231 -19.89 7.80 5.46
C GLY A 231 -19.05 9.07 5.59
N ALA A 232 -18.41 9.32 6.75
CA ALA A 232 -17.57 10.49 6.98
C ALA A 232 -16.08 10.19 6.85
N VAL A 233 -15.64 9.02 7.33
CA VAL A 233 -14.24 8.58 7.26
C VAL A 233 -14.14 7.22 6.58
N SER A 234 -13.36 7.16 5.52
CA SER A 234 -13.00 5.94 4.83
C SER A 234 -11.81 5.27 5.52
N VAL A 235 -12.01 4.07 6.05
CA VAL A 235 -10.93 3.19 6.48
C VAL A 235 -10.76 2.13 5.39
N ARG A 236 -9.62 2.15 4.71
CA ARG A 236 -9.37 1.35 3.49
C ARG A 236 -9.75 -0.13 3.61
N LEU A 237 -9.47 -0.75 4.76
CA LEU A 237 -9.85 -2.14 5.02
C LEU A 237 -11.38 -2.31 5.08
N PHE A 238 -12.09 -1.39 5.72
CA PHE A 238 -13.55 -1.47 5.86
C PHE A 238 -14.24 -1.26 4.51
N GLU A 239 -13.74 -0.31 3.70
CA GLU A 239 -14.17 -0.14 2.31
C GLU A 239 -13.93 -1.42 1.48
N SER A 240 -12.81 -2.11 1.72
CA SER A 240 -12.50 -3.35 1.02
C SER A 240 -13.48 -4.48 1.38
N VAL A 241 -13.89 -4.58 2.64
CA VAL A 241 -14.95 -5.51 3.07
C VAL A 241 -16.29 -5.14 2.44
N MET A 242 -16.66 -3.86 2.47
CA MET A 242 -17.92 -3.36 1.87
C MET A 242 -17.96 -3.60 0.35
N ALA A 243 -16.87 -3.30 -0.37
CA ALA A 243 -16.78 -3.53 -1.81
C ALA A 243 -16.97 -5.02 -2.16
N ARG A 244 -16.45 -5.92 -1.34
CA ARG A 244 -16.65 -7.36 -1.50
C ARG A 244 -18.10 -7.77 -1.24
N LEU A 245 -18.74 -7.25 -0.20
CA LEU A 245 -20.10 -7.62 0.18
C LEU A 245 -21.18 -7.03 -0.76
N VAL A 246 -20.95 -5.82 -1.27
CA VAL A 246 -21.93 -5.12 -2.13
C VAL A 246 -21.76 -5.48 -3.62
N HIS A 247 -20.51 -5.55 -4.10
CA HIS A 247 -20.19 -5.65 -5.51
C HIS A 247 -19.39 -6.89 -5.90
N ASP A 248 -19.02 -7.74 -4.94
CA ASP A 248 -18.08 -8.86 -5.13
C ASP A 248 -16.74 -8.43 -5.74
N ILE A 249 -16.27 -7.23 -5.42
CA ILE A 249 -15.02 -6.66 -5.93
C ILE A 249 -13.97 -6.63 -4.83
N ALA A 250 -12.76 -7.14 -5.14
CA ALA A 250 -11.60 -6.90 -4.30
C ALA A 250 -10.96 -5.57 -4.71
N ILE A 251 -10.89 -4.59 -3.82
CA ILE A 251 -10.22 -3.30 -4.09
C ILE A 251 -8.78 -3.28 -3.60
N ASP A 252 -8.38 -4.23 -2.75
CA ASP A 252 -7.02 -4.39 -2.24
C ASP A 252 -6.39 -5.70 -2.69
N CYS A 253 -5.06 -5.71 -2.85
CA CYS A 253 -4.34 -6.89 -3.30
C CYS A 253 -4.34 -8.03 -2.26
N TYR A 254 -4.38 -7.71 -0.95
CA TYR A 254 -4.36 -8.75 0.09
C TYR A 254 -5.65 -9.57 0.16
N ASN A 255 -6.79 -9.04 -0.25
CA ASN A 255 -8.07 -9.76 -0.35
C ASN A 255 -8.49 -10.09 -1.80
N SER A 256 -7.56 -9.97 -2.74
CA SER A 256 -7.74 -10.47 -4.12
C SER A 256 -7.39 -11.95 -4.21
N ALA A 257 -7.99 -12.65 -5.16
CA ALA A 257 -7.69 -14.06 -5.41
C ALA A 257 -6.28 -14.30 -5.97
N ALA A 258 -5.68 -13.32 -6.65
CA ALA A 258 -4.35 -13.43 -7.24
C ALA A 258 -3.51 -12.17 -7.02
N CYS A 259 -2.17 -12.32 -7.05
CA CYS A 259 -1.22 -11.21 -6.98
C CYS A 259 -0.89 -10.69 -8.39
N ASN A 260 -1.87 -10.07 -9.06
CA ASN A 260 -1.75 -9.65 -10.46
C ASN A 260 -2.15 -8.19 -10.73
N ARG A 261 -2.21 -7.35 -9.68
CA ARG A 261 -2.69 -5.96 -9.76
C ARG A 261 -1.62 -4.94 -10.04
N TYR A 262 -0.35 -5.32 -9.81
CA TYR A 262 0.78 -4.41 -9.90
C TYR A 262 1.91 -4.98 -10.71
N LEU A 263 2.69 -4.08 -11.31
CA LEU A 263 4.08 -4.29 -11.65
C LEU A 263 4.90 -3.19 -10.96
N VAL A 264 6.06 -3.55 -10.47
CA VAL A 264 6.99 -2.64 -9.80
C VAL A 264 8.15 -2.37 -10.73
N VAL A 265 8.47 -1.10 -10.96
CA VAL A 265 9.61 -0.68 -11.78
C VAL A 265 10.63 0.02 -10.90
N GLU A 266 11.82 -0.54 -10.81
CA GLU A 266 12.96 0.02 -10.09
C GLU A 266 13.64 1.14 -10.90
N HIS A 267 14.48 1.92 -10.21
CA HIS A 267 15.20 3.08 -10.79
C HIS A 267 16.03 2.75 -12.03
N ASN A 268 16.50 1.51 -12.16
CA ASN A 268 17.31 1.01 -13.30
C ASN A 268 16.45 0.37 -14.42
N GLY A 269 15.12 0.39 -14.28
CA GLY A 269 14.19 -0.19 -15.25
C GLY A 269 13.83 -1.64 -14.99
N ASP A 270 14.41 -2.32 -14.01
CA ASP A 270 14.06 -3.69 -13.66
C ASP A 270 12.61 -3.78 -13.18
N VAL A 271 11.91 -4.82 -13.60
CA VAL A 271 10.49 -5.03 -13.33
C VAL A 271 10.28 -6.25 -12.45
N PHE A 272 9.41 -6.08 -11.43
CA PHE A 272 9.07 -7.10 -10.45
C PHE A 272 7.55 -7.22 -10.27
N PRO A 273 7.04 -8.38 -9.80
CA PRO A 273 5.60 -8.62 -9.66
C PRO A 273 4.97 -7.94 -8.45
N CYS A 274 5.77 -7.59 -7.43
CA CYS A 274 5.27 -7.02 -6.18
C CYS A 274 6.35 -6.27 -5.41
N ASP A 275 5.95 -5.23 -4.70
CA ASP A 275 6.80 -4.37 -3.89
C ASP A 275 7.56 -5.11 -2.76
N PHE A 276 6.94 -6.12 -2.17
CA PHE A 276 7.56 -6.94 -1.13
C PHE A 276 8.48 -8.05 -1.68
N PHE A 277 8.53 -8.23 -3.00
CA PHE A 277 9.28 -9.30 -3.65
C PHE A 277 10.24 -8.76 -4.71
N VAL A 278 10.86 -7.61 -4.43
CA VAL A 278 11.91 -7.02 -5.25
C VAL A 278 13.23 -7.75 -4.95
N ARG A 279 13.41 -8.91 -5.57
CA ARG A 279 14.57 -9.78 -5.41
C ARG A 279 14.99 -10.35 -6.76
N PRO A 280 16.28 -10.66 -7.00
CA PRO A 280 16.74 -11.19 -8.28
C PRO A 280 15.91 -12.39 -8.78
N SER A 281 15.49 -13.29 -7.89
CA SER A 281 14.69 -14.48 -8.20
C SER A 281 13.25 -14.18 -8.69
N HIS A 282 12.78 -12.94 -8.54
CA HIS A 282 11.45 -12.50 -8.96
C HIS A 282 11.50 -11.44 -10.07
N LYS A 283 12.68 -11.15 -10.62
CA LYS A 283 12.80 -10.22 -11.74
C LYS A 283 12.08 -10.78 -12.96
N LEU A 284 11.22 -9.97 -13.57
CA LEU A 284 10.42 -10.34 -14.75
C LEU A 284 11.07 -9.89 -16.06
N GLY A 285 11.87 -8.83 -16.02
CA GLY A 285 12.51 -8.23 -17.16
C GLY A 285 12.99 -6.80 -16.87
N ASN A 286 13.22 -6.03 -17.93
CA ASN A 286 13.60 -4.61 -17.84
C ASN A 286 12.81 -3.80 -18.87
N VAL A 287 12.33 -2.60 -18.50
CA VAL A 287 11.52 -1.73 -19.39
C VAL A 287 12.27 -1.23 -20.62
N LEU A 288 13.60 -1.30 -20.63
CA LEU A 288 14.42 -0.95 -21.79
C LEU A 288 14.50 -2.07 -22.84
N GLU A 289 14.12 -3.29 -22.46
CA GLU A 289 14.28 -4.52 -23.24
C GLU A 289 12.96 -5.23 -23.52
N ASN A 290 12.01 -5.17 -22.58
CA ASN A 290 10.80 -6.00 -22.60
C ASN A 290 9.52 -5.15 -22.52
N ALA A 291 8.48 -5.57 -23.24
CA ALA A 291 7.14 -5.00 -23.12
C ALA A 291 6.45 -5.49 -21.84
N PHE A 292 5.56 -4.66 -21.26
CA PHE A 292 4.80 -5.04 -20.07
C PHE A 292 3.88 -6.25 -20.31
N GLU A 293 3.29 -6.36 -21.50
CA GLU A 293 2.45 -7.51 -21.89
C GLU A 293 3.24 -8.81 -21.88
N GLU A 294 4.48 -8.79 -22.40
CA GLU A 294 5.39 -9.93 -22.40
C GLU A 294 5.72 -10.36 -20.97
N MET A 295 6.15 -9.41 -20.13
CA MET A 295 6.47 -9.68 -18.73
C MET A 295 5.27 -10.23 -17.94
N ARG A 296 4.07 -9.69 -18.16
CA ARG A 296 2.84 -10.19 -17.55
C ARG A 296 2.37 -11.52 -18.08
N GLY A 297 2.64 -11.80 -19.35
CA GLY A 297 2.41 -13.07 -20.02
C GLY A 297 3.43 -14.15 -19.66
N SER A 298 4.53 -13.83 -18.98
CA SER A 298 5.56 -14.79 -18.61
C SER A 298 5.05 -15.85 -17.63
N GLU A 299 5.65 -17.03 -17.67
CA GLU A 299 5.36 -18.11 -16.73
C GLU A 299 5.70 -17.68 -15.29
N ALA A 300 6.80 -16.96 -15.10
CA ALA A 300 7.24 -16.44 -13.81
C ALA A 300 6.16 -15.55 -13.17
N TYR A 301 5.57 -14.62 -13.92
CA TYR A 301 4.51 -13.76 -13.40
C TYR A 301 3.22 -14.52 -13.12
N ARG A 302 2.81 -15.43 -14.01
CA ARG A 302 1.61 -16.27 -13.79
C ARG A 302 1.77 -17.14 -12.55
N ASN A 303 2.93 -17.77 -12.37
CA ASN A 303 3.22 -18.61 -11.20
C ASN A 303 3.25 -17.79 -9.90
N PHE A 304 3.79 -16.56 -9.92
CA PHE A 304 3.75 -15.65 -8.79
C PHE A 304 2.31 -15.28 -8.46
N ALA A 305 1.53 -14.86 -9.43
CA ALA A 305 0.14 -14.44 -9.25
C ALA A 305 -0.73 -15.56 -8.67
N ALA A 306 -0.65 -16.78 -9.25
CA ALA A 306 -1.37 -17.96 -8.81
C ALA A 306 -0.88 -18.49 -7.45
N GLY A 307 0.36 -18.20 -7.09
CA GLY A 307 0.97 -18.59 -5.80
C GLY A 307 0.17 -18.09 -4.59
N LYS A 308 -0.63 -17.05 -4.76
CA LYS A 308 -1.51 -16.56 -3.71
C LYS A 308 -2.59 -17.57 -3.32
N GLN A 309 -3.07 -18.39 -4.24
CA GLN A 309 -4.09 -19.41 -3.99
C GLN A 309 -3.52 -20.72 -3.40
N ARG A 310 -2.20 -20.80 -3.22
CA ARG A 310 -1.54 -21.95 -2.58
C ARG A 310 -1.64 -21.81 -1.06
N TRP A 311 -2.84 -21.92 -0.53
CA TRP A 311 -3.11 -21.97 0.90
C TRP A 311 -3.30 -23.42 1.38
N GLY A 312 -3.07 -23.66 2.68
CA GLY A 312 -3.25 -24.97 3.29
C GLY A 312 -4.70 -25.27 3.66
N ALA A 313 -4.95 -26.49 4.14
CA ALA A 313 -6.27 -26.99 4.54
C ALA A 313 -6.99 -26.07 5.52
N VAL A 314 -6.27 -25.44 6.46
CA VAL A 314 -6.83 -24.48 7.42
C VAL A 314 -7.52 -23.30 6.74
N CYS A 315 -6.98 -22.80 5.63
CA CYS A 315 -7.61 -21.73 4.87
C CYS A 315 -8.75 -22.26 4.00
N ALA A 316 -8.57 -23.44 3.38
CA ALA A 316 -9.59 -24.06 2.52
C ALA A 316 -10.90 -24.35 3.28
N ALA A 317 -10.82 -24.72 4.56
CA ALA A 317 -11.97 -24.96 5.43
C ALA A 317 -12.46 -23.70 6.19
N CYS A 318 -11.92 -22.51 5.88
CA CYS A 318 -12.24 -21.30 6.66
C CYS A 318 -13.44 -20.56 6.07
N GLU A 319 -14.47 -20.31 6.87
CA GLU A 319 -15.66 -19.53 6.49
C GLU A 319 -15.32 -18.10 6.00
N PHE A 320 -14.21 -17.51 6.48
CA PHE A 320 -13.77 -16.17 6.11
C PHE A 320 -12.85 -16.15 4.87
N LEU A 321 -12.59 -17.30 4.23
CA LEU A 321 -11.74 -17.34 3.04
C LEU A 321 -12.22 -16.40 1.92
N PRO A 322 -13.52 -16.26 1.62
CA PRO A 322 -14.00 -15.34 0.58
C PRO A 322 -13.65 -13.86 0.80
N LEU A 323 -13.44 -13.46 2.07
CA LEU A 323 -13.04 -12.10 2.44
C LEU A 323 -11.52 -11.95 2.59
N CYS A 324 -10.88 -12.94 3.24
CA CYS A 324 -9.46 -12.93 3.57
C CYS A 324 -8.56 -13.32 2.40
N MET A 325 -9.02 -14.22 1.50
CA MET A 325 -8.25 -14.78 0.39
C MET A 325 -6.85 -15.28 0.81
N GLY A 326 -6.76 -15.83 2.04
CA GLY A 326 -5.51 -16.31 2.62
C GLY A 326 -4.48 -15.23 2.92
N ASP A 327 -4.85 -13.95 2.89
CA ASP A 327 -4.01 -12.77 3.16
C ASP A 327 -2.82 -12.60 2.20
N CYS A 328 -1.98 -11.60 2.45
CA CYS A 328 -0.79 -11.34 1.66
C CYS A 328 0.26 -12.46 1.78
N PRO A 329 0.83 -12.96 0.69
CA PRO A 329 1.90 -13.98 0.73
C PRO A 329 3.11 -13.57 1.59
N LYS A 330 3.40 -12.27 1.72
CA LYS A 330 4.46 -11.76 2.60
C LYS A 330 4.27 -12.20 4.05
N TYR A 331 3.03 -12.30 4.51
CA TYR A 331 2.71 -12.61 5.91
C TYR A 331 2.50 -14.10 6.18
N ARG A 332 2.64 -14.96 5.16
CA ARG A 332 2.46 -16.39 5.31
C ARG A 332 3.73 -17.05 5.80
N ILE A 333 3.64 -17.70 6.95
CA ILE A 333 4.71 -18.51 7.52
C ILE A 333 4.56 -19.95 7.04
N PRO A 334 5.66 -20.67 6.75
CA PRO A 334 5.61 -22.12 6.54
C PRO A 334 5.01 -22.78 7.79
N ALA A 335 4.08 -23.71 7.61
CA ALA A 335 3.63 -24.54 8.72
C ALA A 335 4.72 -25.57 9.08
N GLU A 336 4.96 -25.77 10.37
CA GLU A 336 5.99 -26.70 10.88
C GLU A 336 5.75 -28.16 10.41
N ASN A 337 4.50 -28.51 10.11
CA ASN A 337 4.09 -29.85 9.67
C ASN A 337 3.87 -29.99 8.14
N GLY A 338 4.34 -29.05 7.35
CA GLY A 338 4.19 -29.09 5.89
C GLY A 338 2.75 -28.82 5.36
N ALA A 339 1.78 -28.54 6.23
CA ALA A 339 0.37 -28.38 5.88
C ALA A 339 0.01 -27.06 5.15
N GLY A 340 0.98 -26.44 4.48
CA GLY A 340 0.80 -25.20 3.73
C GLY A 340 1.13 -23.95 4.57
N ARG A 341 1.00 -22.78 3.92
CA ARG A 341 1.38 -21.49 4.51
C ARG A 341 0.14 -20.75 5.01
N THR A 342 0.06 -20.53 6.32
CA THR A 342 -0.97 -19.73 6.95
C THR A 342 -0.44 -18.33 7.25
N SER A 343 -1.26 -17.29 7.11
CA SER A 343 -0.85 -15.93 7.49
C SER A 343 -0.59 -15.83 9.00
N ALA A 344 0.48 -15.16 9.37
CA ALA A 344 0.77 -14.78 10.76
C ALA A 344 -0.37 -13.95 11.39
N LEU A 345 -1.19 -13.33 10.56
CA LEU A 345 -2.34 -12.52 10.97
C LEU A 345 -3.65 -13.31 11.05
N CYS A 346 -3.67 -14.60 10.72
CA CYS A 346 -4.87 -15.44 10.61
C CYS A 346 -5.79 -15.34 11.84
N ALA A 347 -5.23 -15.47 13.05
CA ALA A 347 -6.02 -15.33 14.28
C ALA A 347 -6.68 -13.95 14.41
N GLY A 348 -6.03 -12.90 13.90
CA GLY A 348 -6.56 -11.55 13.87
C GLY A 348 -7.69 -11.38 12.86
N TRP A 349 -7.53 -11.94 11.67
CA TRP A 349 -8.58 -11.91 10.65
C TRP A 349 -9.84 -12.64 11.11
N LYS A 350 -9.70 -13.84 11.69
CA LYS A 350 -10.84 -14.58 12.26
C LYS A 350 -11.56 -13.78 13.36
N ALA A 351 -10.80 -13.16 14.27
CA ALA A 351 -11.38 -12.34 15.33
C ALA A 351 -12.10 -11.09 14.77
N PHE A 352 -11.49 -10.41 13.78
CA PHE A 352 -12.08 -9.24 13.15
C PHE A 352 -13.38 -9.58 12.42
N TYR A 353 -13.34 -10.52 11.48
CA TYR A 353 -14.53 -10.88 10.72
C TYR A 353 -15.62 -11.49 11.63
N GLY A 354 -15.28 -12.40 12.56
CA GLY A 354 -16.23 -13.00 13.47
C GLY A 354 -16.99 -11.98 14.32
N GLN A 355 -16.37 -10.85 14.69
CA GLN A 355 -17.01 -9.82 15.52
C GLN A 355 -17.69 -8.71 14.71
N THR A 356 -17.30 -8.49 13.44
CA THR A 356 -17.75 -7.32 12.70
C THR A 356 -18.61 -7.65 11.47
N LEU A 357 -18.48 -8.86 10.90
CA LEU A 357 -19.09 -9.22 9.62
C LEU A 357 -20.60 -9.02 9.58
N GLY A 358 -21.32 -9.42 10.64
CA GLY A 358 -22.79 -9.23 10.68
C GLY A 358 -23.22 -7.75 10.61
N ARG A 359 -22.36 -6.83 11.12
CA ARG A 359 -22.62 -5.39 10.99
C ARG A 359 -22.29 -4.87 9.61
N PHE A 360 -21.21 -5.32 8.99
CA PHE A 360 -20.89 -5.03 7.59
C PHE A 360 -22.00 -5.52 6.65
N GLN A 361 -22.54 -6.73 6.87
CA GLN A 361 -23.65 -7.27 6.07
C GLN A 361 -24.89 -6.38 6.15
N ARG A 362 -25.29 -5.96 7.37
CA ARG A 362 -26.40 -5.02 7.53
C ARG A 362 -26.20 -3.68 6.83
N LEU A 363 -24.97 -3.17 6.79
CA LEU A 363 -24.65 -1.97 6.00
C LEU A 363 -24.71 -2.25 4.48
N ALA A 364 -24.17 -3.37 4.05
CA ALA A 364 -24.18 -3.77 2.63
C ALA A 364 -25.59 -3.98 2.10
N ASP A 365 -26.49 -4.58 2.89
CA ASP A 365 -27.87 -4.81 2.49
C ASP A 365 -28.65 -3.49 2.27
N ARG A 366 -28.28 -2.44 3.00
CA ARG A 366 -28.86 -1.09 2.79
C ARG A 366 -28.35 -0.40 1.51
N LEU A 367 -27.20 -0.82 0.99
CA LEU A 367 -26.55 -0.23 -0.16
C LEU A 367 -26.78 -1.02 -1.45
N LYS A 368 -27.30 -2.23 -1.38
CA LYS A 368 -27.62 -3.03 -2.57
C LYS A 368 -28.81 -2.42 -3.30
N PRO A 369 -28.72 -2.22 -4.63
CA PRO A 369 -29.87 -1.76 -5.43
C PRO A 369 -31.01 -2.79 -5.33
N GLY A 370 -32.19 -2.37 -4.92
CA GLY A 370 -33.40 -3.21 -4.88
C GLY A 370 -33.99 -3.52 -3.51
N VAL A 371 -33.38 -3.08 -2.40
CA VAL A 371 -33.95 -3.31 -1.04
C VAL A 371 -34.88 -2.16 -0.57
N HIS A 372 -34.99 -1.08 -1.34
CA HIS A 372 -35.91 0.02 -1.09
C HIS A 372 -37.05 0.07 -2.13
N ALA A 373 -37.94 -0.92 -2.07
CA ALA A 373 -39.23 -0.83 -2.72
C ALA A 373 -40.28 -1.60 -1.87
N ASP A 374 -40.58 -1.07 -0.70
CA ASP A 374 -41.91 -1.19 -0.11
C ASP A 374 -42.21 0.04 0.78
N PRO A 375 -42.87 1.06 0.26
CA PRO A 375 -43.50 2.09 1.07
C PRO A 375 -44.88 1.57 1.44
N ARG A 376 -45.00 0.80 2.51
CA ARG A 376 -46.26 0.62 3.22
C ARG A 376 -46.08 0.95 4.67
#